data_f1d3e451bd1b5e67d3c222144c795992
#
_entry.id   f1d3e451bd1b5e67d3c222144c795992
#
_cell.length_a   1.000
_cell.length_b   1.000
_cell.length_c   1.000
_cell.angle_alpha   90.00
_cell.angle_beta   90.00
_cell.angle_gamma   90.00
#
_symmetry.space_group_name_H-M   'P 1'
#
loop_
_entity.id
_entity.type
_entity.pdbx_description
1 polymer ?
#
loop_
_entity_poly.entity_id
_entity_poly.type
_entity_poly.pdbx_seq_one_letter_code
_entity_poly.pdbx_strand_id
1 'polypeptide(L)'
;MATNQHSIGTSKNFLLAVEGGDSTSIGANSNPRKYIINNTIEFNPRTRTISLISKPDPIFLAPITSRLFALFCAHPGEIIYRKFIMDEIWTRHGIVVSENTLTKAVSHLRGNLNSVGELACQIEALNRIGYIFVADVLALA
;
A
#
# COMPACT_ATOMS: atom_id res chain seq x y z
N MET A 1 16.83 4.02 6.27
CA MET A 1 16.56 3.91 6.94
C MET A 1 16.26 4.00 7.27
N ALA A 2 16.15 4.06 6.60
CA ALA A 2 15.67 3.96 7.21
C ALA A 2 15.26 3.94 7.28
N THR A 3 14.88 3.95 6.89
CA THR A 3 14.31 3.86 7.38
C THR A 3 13.96 3.75 7.49
N ASN A 4 13.72 4.01 7.22
CA ASN A 4 13.16 3.89 7.78
C ASN A 4 12.99 3.78 8.01
N GLN A 5 12.62 3.68 7.50
CA GLN A 5 12.23 3.63 8.16
C GLN A 5 12.04 3.27 8.30
N HIS A 6 12.01 3.82 7.90
CA HIS A 6 11.68 3.71 8.45
C HIS A 6 11.53 3.40 8.64
N SER A 7 11.30 3.15 7.84
CA SER A 7 11.03 3.01 8.46
C SER A 7 10.90 2.95 8.71
N ILE A 8 10.75 2.96 8.48
CA ILE A 8 10.41 2.95 9.25
C ILE A 8 10.13 2.82 9.57
N GLY A 9 9.95 2.83 9.06
CA GLY A 9 9.48 2.80 9.90
C GLY A 9 9.10 2.82 10.07
N THR A 10 8.65 2.86 9.90
CA THR A 10 8.18 2.94 10.67
C THR A 10 7.85 2.86 11.05
N SER A 11 7.57 2.62 10.70
CA SER A 11 7.09 2.65 11.54
C SER A 11 6.91 2.84 11.98
N LYS A 12 6.71 2.76 11.91
CA LYS A 12 6.33 3.01 12.71
C LYS A 12 6.00 3.55 12.84
N ASN A 13 6.05 3.69 12.38
CA ASN A 13 5.63 4.16 12.82
C ASN A 13 5.20 4.50 12.84
N PHE A 14 4.90 4.65 12.52
CA PHE A 14 4.37 5.06 13.01
C PHE A 14 4.13 5.21 13.53
N LEU A 15 4.12 5.19 13.22
CA LEU A 15 3.77 5.62 13.99
C LEU A 15 3.88 6.12 14.39
N LEU A 16 3.89 6.25 14.11
CA LEU A 16 3.79 6.88 14.72
C LEU A 16 3.64 7.47 14.94
N ALA A 17 3.67 7.57 14.76
CA ALA A 17 3.44 8.12 15.21
C ALA A 17 3.03 8.58 15.49
N VAL A 18 2.84 8.62 15.59
CA VAL A 18 2.49 8.98 16.26
C VAL A 18 2.18 9.29 16.86
N GLU A 19 2.01 9.30 17.05
CA GLU A 19 1.74 9.61 17.81
C GLU A 19 1.38 10.27 18.33
N GLY A 20 0.97 10.46 18.55
CA GLY A 20 0.52 11.02 19.11
C GLY A 20 -0.16 11.69 19.30
N GLY A 21 -0.37 11.88 19.38
CA GLY A 21 -1.10 12.35 19.69
C GLY A 21 -1.78 12.82 19.60
N ASP A 22 -1.90 12.93 19.63
CA ASP A 22 -2.65 13.22 19.63
C ASP A 22 -3.33 13.38 19.43
N SER A 23 -3.40 13.31 19.48
CA SER A 23 -4.09 13.27 19.36
C SER A 23 -4.87 13.34 19.05
N THR A 24 -5.02 13.40 19.29
CA THR A 24 -5.66 13.37 19.01
C THR A 24 -6.38 13.27 18.33
N SER A 25 -6.63 13.20 18.22
CA SER A 25 -7.26 13.14 17.58
C SER A 25 -7.16 12.95 16.67
N ILE A 26 -7.09 13.24 16.66
CA ILE A 26 -6.82 13.06 15.55
C ILE A 26 -6.54 12.00 15.12
N GLY A 27 -6.05 11.80 15.55
CA GLY A 27 -5.56 10.64 15.15
C GLY A 27 -6.48 9.60 14.80
N ALA A 28 -7.51 9.66 15.27
CA ALA A 28 -8.48 8.62 15.06
C ALA A 28 -8.65 8.32 13.58
N ASN A 29 -8.53 9.32 12.76
CA ASN A 29 -8.69 9.11 11.34
C ASN A 29 -7.40 9.27 10.63
N SER A 30 -6.48 8.51 11.03
CA SER A 30 -5.13 8.67 10.58
C SER A 30 -4.88 8.06 9.22
N ASN A 31 -5.92 7.80 8.43
CA ASN A 31 -5.69 7.33 7.08
C ASN A 31 -4.83 8.34 6.34
N PRO A 32 -3.70 7.92 5.80
CA PRO A 32 -2.84 8.83 5.06
C PRO A 32 -3.59 9.43 3.88
N ARG A 33 -3.33 10.71 3.61
CA ARG A 33 -3.88 11.36 2.45
C ARG A 33 -3.22 10.83 1.19
N LYS A 34 -1.93 10.56 1.27
CA LYS A 34 -1.20 10.00 0.15
C LYS A 34 0.07 9.32 0.63
N TYR A 35 0.65 8.54 -0.27
CA TYR A 35 1.92 7.85 -0.05
C TYR A 35 2.90 8.27 -1.11
N ILE A 36 4.16 8.43 -0.72
CA ILE A 36 5.27 8.63 -1.65
C ILE A 36 6.09 7.36 -1.61
N ILE A 37 6.29 6.74 -2.76
CA ILE A 37 6.99 5.46 -2.86
C ILE A 37 8.31 5.65 -3.60
N ASN A 38 9.39 5.25 -2.95
CA ASN A 38 10.75 5.34 -3.48
C ASN A 38 11.10 6.76 -3.95
N ASN A 39 10.50 7.78 -3.35
CA ASN A 39 10.68 9.19 -3.71
C ASN A 39 10.34 9.51 -5.17
N THR A 40 9.67 8.62 -5.87
CA THR A 40 9.39 8.81 -7.30
C THR A 40 7.92 8.73 -7.66
N ILE A 41 7.12 8.02 -6.89
CA ILE A 41 5.72 7.79 -7.21
C ILE A 41 4.84 8.30 -6.09
N GLU A 42 3.76 8.96 -6.48
CA GLU A 42 2.74 9.42 -5.55
C GLU A 42 1.48 8.58 -5.74
N PHE A 43 0.96 8.04 -4.64
CA PHE A 43 -0.31 7.32 -4.62
C PHE A 43 -1.28 8.04 -3.71
N ASN A 44 -2.44 8.38 -4.25
CA ASN A 44 -3.52 9.00 -3.48
C ASN A 44 -4.68 8.02 -3.38
N PRO A 45 -4.88 7.38 -2.22
CA PRO A 45 -5.96 6.39 -2.09
C PRO A 45 -7.36 6.99 -2.15
N ARG A 46 -7.52 8.28 -1.85
CA ARG A 46 -8.82 8.92 -1.89
C ARG A 46 -9.32 9.08 -3.31
N THR A 47 -8.44 9.48 -4.22
CA THR A 47 -8.78 9.64 -5.63
C THR A 47 -8.46 8.40 -6.43
N ARG A 48 -7.78 7.44 -5.83
CA ARG A 48 -7.35 6.19 -6.47
C ARG A 48 -6.46 6.46 -7.67
N THR A 49 -5.50 7.37 -7.48
CA THR A 49 -4.59 7.76 -8.55
C THR A 49 -3.16 7.47 -8.17
N ILE A 50 -2.36 7.07 -9.15
CA ILE A 50 -0.91 7.00 -9.00
C ILE A 50 -0.27 7.73 -10.17
N SER A 51 0.89 8.36 -9.89
CA SER A 51 1.63 9.10 -10.91
C SER A 51 3.09 9.23 -10.51
N LEU A 52 3.92 9.51 -11.50
CA LEU A 52 5.30 9.93 -11.20
C LEU A 52 5.27 11.36 -10.65
N ILE A 53 6.09 11.62 -9.65
CA ILE A 53 6.21 12.97 -9.11
C ILE A 53 6.80 13.90 -10.16
N SER A 54 7.79 13.40 -10.91
CA SER A 54 8.47 14.20 -11.93
C SER A 54 7.61 14.50 -13.15
N LYS A 55 6.57 13.67 -13.37
CA LYS A 55 5.67 13.86 -14.49
C LYS A 55 4.27 13.47 -14.04
N PRO A 56 3.54 14.42 -13.44
CA PRO A 56 2.26 14.11 -12.81
C PRO A 56 1.14 13.90 -13.84
N ASP A 57 1.15 12.73 -14.44
CA ASP A 57 0.14 12.29 -15.39
C ASP A 57 -0.50 11.04 -14.76
N PRO A 58 -1.50 11.23 -13.90
CA PRO A 58 -2.00 10.14 -13.08
C PRO A 58 -2.80 9.12 -13.86
N ILE A 59 -2.70 7.86 -13.43
CA ILE A 59 -3.63 6.83 -13.85
C ILE A 59 -4.56 6.51 -12.69
N PHE A 60 -5.77 6.05 -13.01
CA PHE A 60 -6.76 5.70 -12.01
C PHE A 60 -6.75 4.20 -11.77
N LEU A 61 -6.81 3.83 -10.50
CA LEU A 61 -6.88 2.44 -10.10
C LEU A 61 -8.34 2.06 -9.84
N ALA A 62 -8.69 0.82 -10.18
CA ALA A 62 -9.99 0.28 -9.79
C ALA A 62 -10.07 0.24 -8.25
N PRO A 63 -11.28 0.26 -7.68
CA PRO A 63 -11.42 0.31 -6.22
C PRO A 63 -10.69 -0.81 -5.48
N ILE A 64 -10.79 -2.04 -5.96
CA ILE A 64 -10.11 -3.17 -5.31
C ILE A 64 -8.60 -3.04 -5.44
N THR A 65 -8.12 -2.64 -6.61
CA THR A 65 -6.69 -2.45 -6.84
C THR A 65 -6.14 -1.36 -5.91
N SER A 66 -6.89 -0.27 -5.76
CA SER A 66 -6.49 0.82 -4.88
C SER A 66 -6.42 0.37 -3.42
N ARG A 67 -7.42 -0.39 -2.96
CA ARG A 67 -7.41 -0.92 -1.58
C ARG A 67 -6.24 -1.86 -1.36
N LEU A 68 -5.98 -2.72 -2.32
CA LEU A 68 -4.87 -3.66 -2.23
C LEU A 68 -3.55 -2.91 -2.13
N PHE A 69 -3.36 -1.89 -2.97
CA PHE A 69 -2.13 -1.11 -2.93
C PHE A 69 -1.99 -0.33 -1.62
N ALA A 70 -3.11 0.22 -1.13
CA ALA A 70 -3.08 0.92 0.16
C ALA A 70 -2.65 -0.03 1.29
N LEU A 71 -3.10 -1.28 1.24
CA LEU A 71 -2.69 -2.27 2.23
C LEU A 71 -1.18 -2.53 2.16
N PHE A 72 -0.64 -2.67 0.97
CA PHE A 72 0.81 -2.84 0.81
C PHE A 72 1.58 -1.62 1.31
N CYS A 73 1.10 -0.43 0.99
CA CYS A 73 1.76 0.81 1.41
C CYS A 73 1.71 1.00 2.93
N ALA A 74 0.70 0.44 3.59
CA ALA A 74 0.59 0.53 5.03
C ALA A 74 1.52 -0.45 5.76
N HIS A 75 2.04 -1.46 5.07
CA HIS A 75 2.88 -2.49 5.67
C HIS A 75 4.12 -2.76 4.83
N PRO A 76 4.91 -1.72 4.49
CA PRO A 76 6.08 -1.93 3.65
C PRO A 76 7.12 -2.79 4.36
N GLY A 77 7.72 -3.71 3.62
CA GLY A 77 8.78 -4.56 4.15
C GLY A 77 8.30 -5.69 5.05
N GLU A 78 6.99 -5.82 5.24
CA GLU A 78 6.42 -6.86 6.09
C GLU A 78 5.74 -7.92 5.24
N ILE A 79 5.79 -9.16 5.72
CA ILE A 79 5.05 -10.23 5.07
C ILE A 79 3.57 -10.03 5.38
N ILE A 80 2.76 -9.93 4.34
CA ILE A 80 1.32 -9.86 4.51
C ILE A 80 0.76 -11.20 4.02
N TYR A 81 0.13 -11.92 4.96
CA TYR A 81 -0.35 -13.27 4.67
C TYR A 81 -1.56 -13.25 3.76
N ARG A 82 -1.67 -14.26 2.90
CA ARG A 82 -2.75 -14.32 1.92
C ARG A 82 -4.13 -14.20 2.57
N LYS A 83 -4.35 -14.94 3.67
CA LYS A 83 -5.64 -14.90 4.34
C LYS A 83 -5.95 -13.51 4.88
N PHE A 84 -4.95 -12.84 5.43
CA PHE A 84 -5.14 -11.48 5.95
C PHE A 84 -5.55 -10.52 4.81
N ILE A 85 -4.87 -10.61 3.67
CA ILE A 85 -5.21 -9.78 2.51
C ILE A 85 -6.64 -10.07 2.06
N MET A 86 -7.00 -11.34 1.93
CA MET A 86 -8.32 -11.73 1.48
C MET A 86 -9.40 -11.23 2.43
N ASP A 87 -9.14 -11.33 3.74
CA ASP A 87 -10.10 -10.86 4.74
C ASP A 87 -10.26 -9.35 4.67
N GLU A 88 -9.17 -8.60 4.58
CA GLU A 88 -9.22 -7.14 4.57
C GLU A 88 -9.86 -6.57 3.31
N ILE A 89 -9.57 -7.17 2.16
CA ILE A 89 -10.01 -6.61 0.89
C ILE A 89 -11.40 -7.07 0.50
N TRP A 90 -11.76 -8.31 0.81
CA TRP A 90 -13.03 -8.89 0.36
C TRP A 90 -13.94 -9.37 1.48
N THR A 91 -13.47 -10.27 2.33
CA THR A 91 -14.35 -10.93 3.31
C THR A 91 -14.94 -9.92 4.28
N ARG A 92 -14.17 -8.96 4.70
CA ARG A 92 -14.60 -7.91 5.61
C ARG A 92 -15.78 -7.10 5.03
N HIS A 93 -15.91 -7.09 3.72
CA HIS A 93 -16.97 -6.38 3.01
C HIS A 93 -18.08 -7.33 2.53
N GLY A 94 -18.10 -8.53 3.06
CA GLY A 94 -19.14 -9.50 2.76
C GLY A 94 -18.94 -10.25 1.45
N ILE A 95 -17.73 -10.22 0.89
CA ILE A 95 -17.45 -10.87 -0.38
C ILE A 95 -16.54 -12.07 -0.15
N VAL A 96 -16.96 -13.22 -0.62
CA VAL A 96 -16.14 -14.45 -0.53
C VAL A 96 -15.48 -14.69 -1.87
N VAL A 97 -14.16 -14.84 -1.86
CA VAL A 97 -13.40 -15.03 -3.09
C VAL A 97 -12.45 -16.22 -2.95
N SER A 98 -11.96 -16.70 -4.09
CA SER A 98 -10.99 -17.77 -4.11
C SER A 98 -9.56 -17.22 -4.02
N GLU A 99 -8.62 -18.10 -3.73
CA GLU A 99 -7.20 -17.76 -3.74
C GLU A 99 -6.76 -17.19 -5.10
N ASN A 100 -7.34 -17.73 -6.17
CA ASN A 100 -7.01 -17.27 -7.51
C ASN A 100 -7.41 -15.81 -7.73
N THR A 101 -8.48 -15.35 -7.06
CA THR A 101 -8.90 -13.95 -7.15
C THR A 101 -7.80 -13.04 -6.60
N LEU A 102 -7.20 -13.41 -5.47
CA LEU A 102 -6.10 -12.63 -4.92
C LEU A 102 -4.91 -12.61 -5.88
N THR A 103 -4.54 -13.77 -6.42
CA THR A 103 -3.42 -13.85 -7.35
C THR A 103 -3.64 -12.94 -8.56
N LYS A 104 -4.86 -12.95 -9.12
CA LYS A 104 -5.19 -12.07 -10.25
C LYS A 104 -5.17 -10.60 -9.86
N ALA A 105 -5.65 -10.29 -8.66
CA ALA A 105 -5.66 -8.90 -8.20
C ALA A 105 -4.24 -8.35 -8.07
N VAL A 106 -3.32 -9.15 -7.54
CA VAL A 106 -1.92 -8.74 -7.43
C VAL A 106 -1.30 -8.56 -8.81
N SER A 107 -1.60 -9.47 -9.73
CA SER A 107 -1.11 -9.37 -11.10
C SER A 107 -1.61 -8.08 -11.77
N HIS A 108 -2.88 -7.76 -11.56
CA HIS A 108 -3.46 -6.54 -12.11
C HIS A 108 -2.80 -5.29 -11.53
N LEU A 109 -2.57 -5.29 -10.21
CA LEU A 109 -1.87 -4.19 -9.56
C LEU A 109 -0.46 -4.00 -10.14
N ARG A 110 0.27 -5.11 -10.33
CA ARG A 110 1.60 -5.03 -10.93
C ARG A 110 1.56 -4.39 -12.31
N GLY A 111 0.55 -4.72 -13.10
CA GLY A 111 0.37 -4.10 -14.41
C GLY A 111 0.17 -2.60 -14.34
N ASN A 112 -0.64 -2.15 -13.39
CA ASN A 112 -0.85 -0.72 -13.19
C ASN A 112 0.44 -0.02 -12.75
N LEU A 113 1.19 -0.63 -11.85
CA LEU A 113 2.44 -0.05 -11.37
C LEU A 113 3.46 0.06 -12.51
N ASN A 114 3.53 -0.94 -13.36
CA ASN A 114 4.41 -0.90 -14.53
C ASN A 114 4.06 0.22 -15.50
N SER A 115 2.79 0.59 -15.56
CA SER A 115 2.36 1.68 -16.44
C SER A 115 2.90 3.04 -15.99
N VAL A 116 3.21 3.18 -14.70
CA VAL A 116 3.68 4.44 -14.15
C VAL A 116 5.19 4.43 -13.97
N GLY A 117 5.74 3.30 -13.53
CA GLY A 117 7.17 3.19 -13.26
C GLY A 117 7.52 1.72 -13.15
N GLU A 118 8.59 1.41 -12.41
CA GLU A 118 9.04 0.04 -12.32
C GLU A 118 8.83 -0.55 -10.92
N LEU A 119 7.71 -0.21 -10.31
CA LEU A 119 7.42 -0.69 -8.95
C LEU A 119 6.89 -2.11 -8.89
N ALA A 120 6.48 -2.69 -10.02
CA ALA A 120 5.89 -4.02 -9.99
C ALA A 120 6.83 -5.04 -9.37
N CYS A 121 8.12 -4.89 -9.59
CA CYS A 121 9.12 -5.81 -9.05
C CYS A 121 9.26 -5.70 -7.54
N GLN A 122 8.69 -4.66 -6.94
CA GLN A 122 8.75 -4.47 -5.49
C GLN A 122 7.73 -5.31 -4.74
N ILE A 123 6.74 -5.87 -5.43
CA ILE A 123 5.78 -6.77 -4.80
C ILE A 123 6.27 -8.19 -5.01
N GLU A 124 6.84 -8.77 -3.95
CA GLU A 124 7.41 -10.11 -4.02
C GLU A 124 6.42 -11.12 -3.46
N ALA A 125 6.24 -12.21 -4.20
CA ALA A 125 5.39 -13.29 -3.74
C ALA A 125 6.23 -14.29 -2.94
N LEU A 126 5.71 -14.66 -1.77
CA LEU A 126 6.28 -15.73 -0.98
C LEU A 126 5.35 -16.93 -1.18
N ASN A 127 5.88 -17.96 -1.81
CA ASN A 127 5.08 -19.10 -2.26
C ASN A 127 4.14 -19.62 -1.18
N ARG A 128 2.83 -19.54 -1.44
CA ARG A 128 1.75 -20.02 -0.57
C ARG A 128 1.65 -19.31 0.78
N ILE A 129 2.52 -18.35 1.05
CA ILE A 129 2.53 -17.65 2.33
C ILE A 129 1.85 -16.30 2.21
N GLY A 130 2.31 -15.48 1.27
CA GLY A 130 1.78 -14.14 1.14
C GLY A 130 2.64 -13.29 0.21
N TYR A 131 2.64 -12.00 0.50
CA TYR A 131 3.35 -11.02 -0.30
C TYR A 131 4.10 -10.06 0.59
N ILE A 132 5.13 -9.46 0.01
CA ILE A 132 5.89 -8.43 0.70
C ILE A 132 6.09 -7.27 -0.28
N PHE A 133 5.84 -6.04 0.19
CA PHE A 133 6.07 -4.86 -0.62
C PHE A 133 7.40 -4.25 -0.22
N VAL A 134 8.39 -4.40 -1.08
CA VAL A 134 9.76 -3.94 -0.80
C VAL A 134 9.95 -2.57 -1.43
N ALA A 135 9.76 -1.53 -0.64
CA ALA A 135 9.87 -0.14 -1.10
C ALA A 135 10.02 0.78 0.09
N ASP A 136 10.57 1.96 -0.17
CA ASP A 136 10.55 3.04 0.81
C ASP A 136 9.21 3.75 0.66
N VAL A 137 8.43 3.79 1.73
CA VAL A 137 7.10 4.37 1.70
C VAL A 137 7.01 5.47 2.75
N LEU A 138 6.64 6.66 2.30
CA LEU A 138 6.37 7.79 3.18
C LEU A 138 4.88 8.05 3.15
N ALA A 139 4.24 7.96 4.32
CA ALA A 139 2.81 8.25 4.43
C ALA A 139 2.63 9.71 4.83
N LEU A 140 1.81 10.44 4.08
CA LEU A 140 1.55 11.85 4.32
C LEU A 140 0.11 12.05 4.76
N ALA A 141 -0.07 12.81 5.81
CA ALA A 141 -1.40 13.12 6.34
C ALA A 141 -2.17 14.08 5.43
#